data_f838ad8e47954b0398b14e4936523974
#
_entry.id   f838ad8e47954b0398b14e4936523974
#
_cell.length_a   1.000
_cell.length_b   1.000
_cell.length_c   1.000
_cell.angle_alpha   90.00
_cell.angle_beta   90.00
_cell.angle_gamma   90.00
#
_symmetry.space_group_name_H-M   'P 1'
#
loop_
_entity.id
_entity.type
_entity.pdbx_description
1 polymer ?
#
loop_
_entity_poly.entity_id
_entity_poly.type
_entity_poly.pdbx_seq_one_letter_code
_entity_poly.pdbx_strand_id
1 'polypeptide(L)'
;MFQETALIPWQTTIENVTFGPKMRGEKRGASLTREAEDLLIKVGLGEFMHKYPIQLSGGMQRRAELARALINEPTVMIMDEPFRGLDAMSRSLMQEFFLTLFEENQKTNIFVTSEIDEAIFLADNLVILSNKPTTVQTVIKIDLPRPRNYKMLTTAKAFKYRKQAMELLHGEAMKSFAVSK
;
A
#
# COMPACT_ATOMS: atom_id res chain seq x y z
N MET A 1 3.32 6.81 0.06
CA MET A 1 4.23 5.97 -0.76
C MET A 1 3.93 6.28 -2.21
N PHE A 2 4.94 6.38 -3.04
CA PHE A 2 4.81 6.69 -4.46
C PHE A 2 4.74 5.42 -5.32
N GLN A 3 4.25 5.55 -6.55
CA GLN A 3 4.18 4.47 -7.52
C GLN A 3 5.56 3.85 -7.82
N GLU A 4 6.58 4.69 -7.99
CA GLU A 4 7.97 4.25 -8.12
C GLU A 4 8.67 4.24 -6.78
N THR A 5 9.69 3.37 -6.64
CA THR A 5 10.51 3.31 -5.44
C THR A 5 11.22 4.65 -5.20
N ALA A 6 10.97 5.23 -4.03
CA ALA A 6 11.57 6.49 -3.60
C ALA A 6 12.69 6.30 -2.55
N LEU A 7 13.29 5.11 -2.48
CA LEU A 7 14.45 4.86 -1.63
C LEU A 7 15.64 5.66 -2.13
N ILE A 8 16.41 6.23 -1.19
CA ILE A 8 17.64 6.97 -1.47
C ILE A 8 18.72 5.95 -1.87
N PRO A 9 19.21 5.95 -3.12
CA PRO A 9 19.99 4.84 -3.67
C PRO A 9 21.38 4.68 -3.03
N TRP A 10 21.96 5.75 -2.48
CA TRP A 10 23.26 5.75 -1.81
C TRP A 10 23.19 5.56 -0.29
N GLN A 11 22.00 5.32 0.25
CA GLN A 11 21.77 4.98 1.66
C GLN A 11 21.40 3.50 1.80
N THR A 12 21.85 2.90 2.88
CA THR A 12 21.44 1.55 3.27
C THR A 12 19.97 1.51 3.65
N THR A 13 19.40 0.32 3.79
CA THR A 13 18.00 0.10 4.18
C THR A 13 17.67 0.81 5.49
N ILE A 14 18.50 0.63 6.53
CA ILE A 14 18.28 1.27 7.83
C ILE A 14 18.46 2.79 7.80
N GLU A 15 19.38 3.29 7.00
CA GLU A 15 19.55 4.74 6.80
C GLU A 15 18.35 5.34 6.08
N ASN A 16 17.80 4.67 5.09
CA ASN A 16 16.55 5.05 4.45
C ASN A 16 15.39 5.14 5.44
N VAL A 17 15.23 4.14 6.29
CA VAL A 17 14.17 4.10 7.30
C VAL A 17 14.33 5.24 8.30
N THR A 18 15.54 5.47 8.80
CA THR A 18 15.80 6.49 9.82
C THR A 18 15.92 7.91 9.28
N PHE A 19 15.89 8.10 7.96
CA PHE A 19 16.16 9.41 7.31
C PHE A 19 15.17 10.49 7.77
N GLY A 20 13.87 10.23 7.72
CA GLY A 20 12.84 11.22 8.09
C GLY A 20 12.98 11.73 9.52
N PRO A 21 12.95 10.86 10.54
CA PRO A 21 13.13 11.27 11.93
C PRO A 21 14.45 11.99 12.19
N LYS A 22 15.55 11.57 11.56
CA LYS A 22 16.86 12.27 11.66
C LYS A 22 16.79 13.69 11.12
N MET A 23 16.16 13.89 9.95
CA MET A 23 16.04 15.22 9.34
C MET A 23 15.17 16.17 10.17
N ARG A 24 14.13 15.66 10.81
CA ARG A 24 13.29 16.47 11.71
C ARG A 24 13.92 16.72 13.07
N GLY A 25 14.97 16.00 13.42
CA GLY A 25 15.62 16.13 14.74
C GLY A 25 14.80 15.62 15.92
N GLU A 26 13.71 14.89 15.66
CA GLU A 26 12.74 14.44 16.67
C GLU A 26 13.26 13.26 17.49
N LYS A 27 13.95 12.34 16.82
CA LYS A 27 14.55 11.16 17.47
C LYS A 27 16.02 11.08 17.09
N ARG A 28 16.88 10.91 18.09
CA ARG A 28 18.35 10.84 17.89
C ARG A 28 18.94 9.65 18.65
N GLY A 29 20.03 9.09 18.09
CA GLY A 29 20.86 8.11 18.76
C GLY A 29 20.30 6.69 18.76
N ALA A 30 20.68 5.91 19.79
CA ALA A 30 20.45 4.47 19.88
C ALA A 30 18.95 4.08 19.91
N SER A 31 18.06 4.95 20.40
CA SER A 31 16.61 4.66 20.43
C SER A 31 16.02 4.57 19.04
N LEU A 32 16.30 5.54 18.14
CA LEU A 32 15.83 5.52 16.77
C LEU A 32 16.38 4.31 16.00
N THR A 33 17.64 3.97 16.23
CA THR A 33 18.26 2.80 15.57
C THR A 33 17.55 1.52 15.96
N ARG A 34 17.30 1.29 17.24
CA ARG A 34 16.56 0.10 17.73
C ARG A 34 15.16 0.02 17.15
N GLU A 35 14.43 1.13 17.17
CA GLU A 35 13.08 1.20 16.59
C GLU A 35 13.08 0.86 15.10
N ALA A 36 14.08 1.34 14.36
CA ALA A 36 14.24 1.00 12.93
C ALA A 36 14.62 -0.47 12.72
N GLU A 37 15.48 -1.03 13.57
CA GLU A 37 15.86 -2.44 13.54
C GLU A 37 14.64 -3.33 13.82
N ASP A 38 13.87 -3.06 14.86
CA ASP A 38 12.65 -3.78 15.23
C ASP A 38 11.64 -3.74 14.07
N LEU A 39 11.46 -2.57 13.47
CA LEU A 39 10.56 -2.39 12.35
C LEU A 39 11.04 -3.15 11.09
N LEU A 40 12.34 -3.13 10.80
CA LEU A 40 12.92 -3.87 9.69
C LEU A 40 12.82 -5.39 9.91
N ILE A 41 13.00 -5.87 11.13
CA ILE A 41 12.74 -7.28 11.48
C ILE A 41 11.27 -7.61 11.23
N LYS A 42 10.35 -6.77 11.70
CA LYS A 42 8.91 -6.94 11.54
C LYS A 42 8.48 -7.01 10.06
N VAL A 43 9.11 -6.22 9.19
CA VAL A 43 8.86 -6.28 7.74
C VAL A 43 9.68 -7.36 7.01
N GLY A 44 10.39 -8.22 7.74
CA GLY A 44 11.18 -9.33 7.18
C GLY A 44 12.44 -8.87 6.43
N LEU A 45 13.04 -7.76 6.85
CA LEU A 45 14.28 -7.20 6.30
C LEU A 45 15.44 -7.16 7.31
N GLY A 46 15.35 -7.92 8.40
CA GLY A 46 16.36 -7.95 9.45
C GLY A 46 17.78 -8.22 8.95
N GLU A 47 17.96 -9.19 8.04
CA GLU A 47 19.26 -9.52 7.46
C GLU A 47 19.72 -8.55 6.34
N PHE A 48 18.84 -7.63 5.93
CA PHE A 48 19.07 -6.70 4.81
C PHE A 48 19.20 -5.25 5.24
N MET A 49 19.36 -4.98 6.54
CA MET A 49 19.42 -3.62 7.11
C MET A 49 20.55 -2.78 6.51
N HIS A 50 21.69 -3.41 6.23
CA HIS A 50 22.89 -2.74 5.70
C HIS A 50 23.04 -2.88 4.18
N LYS A 51 22.03 -3.41 3.49
CA LYS A 51 22.01 -3.49 2.03
C LYS A 51 21.51 -2.19 1.41
N TYR A 52 22.05 -1.85 0.26
CA TYR A 52 21.60 -0.73 -0.56
C TYR A 52 20.36 -1.11 -1.39
N PRO A 53 19.53 -0.17 -1.82
CA PRO A 53 18.33 -0.44 -2.60
C PRO A 53 18.57 -1.34 -3.82
N ILE A 54 19.67 -1.15 -4.55
CA ILE A 54 20.02 -1.95 -5.72
C ILE A 54 20.25 -3.45 -5.41
N GLN A 55 20.51 -3.78 -4.15
CA GLN A 55 20.75 -5.15 -3.69
C GLN A 55 19.45 -5.83 -3.19
N LEU A 56 18.32 -5.11 -3.24
CA LEU A 56 17.02 -5.58 -2.79
C LEU A 56 16.12 -5.92 -3.98
N SER A 57 15.32 -6.97 -3.86
CA SER A 57 14.23 -7.21 -4.82
C SER A 57 13.17 -6.12 -4.74
N GLY A 58 12.32 -5.98 -5.78
CA GLY A 58 11.25 -4.99 -5.78
C GLY A 58 10.33 -5.10 -4.56
N GLY A 59 9.95 -6.31 -4.16
CA GLY A 59 9.15 -6.55 -2.95
C GLY A 59 9.89 -6.16 -1.66
N MET A 60 11.20 -6.39 -1.58
CA MET A 60 12.03 -5.95 -0.44
C MET A 60 12.13 -4.43 -0.38
N GLN A 61 12.29 -3.76 -1.52
CA GLN A 61 12.29 -2.30 -1.60
C GLN A 61 10.96 -1.72 -1.11
N ARG A 62 9.83 -2.31 -1.51
CA ARG A 62 8.50 -1.89 -1.04
C ARG A 62 8.33 -2.06 0.47
N ARG A 63 8.85 -3.16 1.04
CA ARG A 63 8.85 -3.35 2.50
C ARG A 63 9.73 -2.32 3.22
N ALA A 64 10.87 -1.96 2.65
CA ALA A 64 11.72 -0.91 3.19
C ALA A 64 11.04 0.47 3.14
N GLU A 65 10.34 0.81 2.05
CA GLU A 65 9.54 2.03 1.95
C GLU A 65 8.41 2.08 2.98
N LEU A 66 7.75 0.94 3.19
CA LEU A 66 6.71 0.82 4.21
C LEU A 66 7.29 1.07 5.61
N ALA A 67 8.43 0.45 5.94
CA ALA A 67 9.12 0.69 7.20
C ALA A 67 9.51 2.17 7.36
N ARG A 68 10.04 2.80 6.30
CA ARG A 68 10.37 4.23 6.28
C ARG A 68 9.14 5.14 6.49
N ALA A 69 7.97 4.72 6.03
CA ALA A 69 6.74 5.46 6.28
C ALA A 69 6.26 5.28 7.73
N LEU A 70 6.26 4.04 8.21
CA LEU A 70 5.74 3.68 9.54
C LEU A 70 6.54 4.23 10.70
N ILE A 71 7.87 4.33 10.60
CA ILE A 71 8.73 4.88 11.65
C ILE A 71 8.40 6.34 11.99
N ASN A 72 7.71 7.03 11.07
CA ASN A 72 7.24 8.39 11.28
C ASN A 72 5.90 8.45 12.06
N GLU A 73 5.37 7.33 12.50
CA GLU A 73 4.11 7.20 13.24
C GLU A 73 2.94 7.98 12.61
N PRO A 74 2.69 7.85 11.30
CA PRO A 74 1.68 8.65 10.63
C PRO A 74 0.28 8.33 11.16
N THR A 75 -0.56 9.35 11.30
CA THR A 75 -2.00 9.18 11.58
C THR A 75 -2.75 8.72 10.34
N VAL A 76 -2.34 9.21 9.17
CA VAL A 76 -2.91 8.88 7.86
C VAL A 76 -1.79 8.50 6.91
N MET A 77 -1.94 7.38 6.20
CA MET A 77 -1.04 6.99 5.12
C MET A 77 -1.74 7.07 3.77
N ILE A 78 -1.09 7.71 2.81
CA ILE A 78 -1.55 7.76 1.42
C ILE A 78 -0.58 6.93 0.57
N MET A 79 -1.12 6.00 -0.20
CA MET A 79 -0.36 5.07 -1.03
C MET A 79 -0.94 5.07 -2.45
N ASP A 80 -0.08 5.39 -3.41
CA ASP A 80 -0.42 5.45 -4.82
C ASP A 80 0.17 4.23 -5.53
N GLU A 81 -0.70 3.32 -5.97
CA GLU A 81 -0.39 2.03 -6.59
C GLU A 81 0.80 1.28 -5.94
N PRO A 82 0.78 1.06 -4.60
CA PRO A 82 1.97 0.62 -3.86
C PRO A 82 2.48 -0.77 -4.24
N PHE A 83 1.68 -1.59 -4.88
CA PHE A 83 2.05 -2.95 -5.29
C PHE A 83 2.20 -3.11 -6.81
N ARG A 84 2.14 -2.00 -7.55
CA ARG A 84 2.39 -2.01 -9.00
C ARG A 84 3.82 -2.45 -9.30
N GLY A 85 3.97 -3.22 -10.39
CA GLY A 85 5.28 -3.74 -10.81
C GLY A 85 5.77 -4.97 -10.06
N LEU A 86 5.04 -5.45 -9.05
CA LEU A 86 5.29 -6.74 -8.44
C LEU A 86 4.65 -7.87 -9.27
N ASP A 87 5.31 -9.02 -9.35
CA ASP A 87 4.69 -10.23 -9.86
C ASP A 87 3.50 -10.66 -8.99
N ALA A 88 2.61 -11.51 -9.52
CA ALA A 88 1.37 -11.87 -8.85
C ALA A 88 1.56 -12.48 -7.45
N MET A 89 2.58 -13.33 -7.28
CA MET A 89 2.85 -13.98 -5.99
C MET A 89 3.40 -12.97 -4.98
N SER A 90 4.39 -12.19 -5.37
CA SER A 90 4.97 -11.13 -4.52
C SER A 90 3.92 -10.10 -4.13
N ARG A 91 3.02 -9.75 -5.06
CA ARG A 91 1.91 -8.83 -4.79
C ARG A 91 0.97 -9.38 -3.73
N SER A 92 0.52 -10.63 -3.88
CA SER A 92 -0.41 -11.24 -2.92
C SER A 92 0.20 -11.33 -1.52
N LEU A 93 1.46 -11.77 -1.42
CA LEU A 93 2.16 -11.83 -0.15
C LEU A 93 2.33 -10.45 0.50
N MET A 94 2.62 -9.42 -0.31
CA MET A 94 2.74 -8.05 0.19
C MET A 94 1.40 -7.48 0.67
N GLN A 95 0.31 -7.80 0.00
CA GLN A 95 -1.03 -7.35 0.41
C GLN A 95 -1.48 -8.02 1.71
N GLU A 96 -1.27 -9.33 1.87
CA GLU A 96 -1.53 -10.04 3.13
C GLU A 96 -0.66 -9.51 4.27
N PHE A 97 0.63 -9.34 4.02
CA PHE A 97 1.56 -8.75 4.99
C PHE A 97 1.12 -7.35 5.41
N PHE A 98 0.72 -6.52 4.43
CA PHE A 98 0.22 -5.18 4.67
C PHE A 98 -1.03 -5.20 5.58
N LEU A 99 -2.01 -6.07 5.30
CA LEU A 99 -3.20 -6.19 6.13
C LEU A 99 -2.85 -6.55 7.58
N THR A 100 -1.99 -7.54 7.79
CA THR A 100 -1.54 -7.94 9.13
C THR A 100 -0.93 -6.75 9.89
N LEU A 101 -0.06 -6.01 9.23
CA LEU A 101 0.62 -4.87 9.82
C LEU A 101 -0.34 -3.72 10.20
N PHE A 102 -1.39 -3.51 9.39
CA PHE A 102 -2.36 -2.43 9.62
C PHE A 102 -3.48 -2.82 10.59
N GLU A 103 -3.87 -4.06 10.66
CA GLU A 103 -4.82 -4.55 11.67
C GLU A 103 -4.26 -4.35 13.09
N GLU A 104 -2.95 -4.48 13.25
CA GLU A 104 -2.29 -4.21 14.54
C GLU A 104 -2.27 -2.72 14.94
N ASN A 105 -2.22 -1.81 13.96
CA ASN A 105 -1.96 -0.40 14.24
C ASN A 105 -3.18 0.53 14.11
N GLN A 106 -4.32 0.05 13.63
CA GLN A 106 -5.61 0.78 13.46
C GLN A 106 -5.47 2.21 12.89
N LYS A 107 -4.61 2.39 11.88
CA LYS A 107 -4.37 3.69 11.24
C LYS A 107 -5.28 3.90 10.04
N THR A 108 -5.54 5.15 9.69
CA THR A 108 -6.26 5.47 8.46
C THR A 108 -5.34 5.33 7.25
N ASN A 109 -5.75 4.52 6.28
CA ASN A 109 -5.00 4.27 5.06
C ASN A 109 -5.85 4.63 3.84
N ILE A 110 -5.26 5.40 2.93
CA ILE A 110 -5.85 5.74 1.64
C ILE A 110 -5.00 5.07 0.56
N PHE A 111 -5.62 4.13 -0.15
CA PHE A 111 -5.03 3.47 -1.30
C PHE A 111 -5.60 4.03 -2.59
N VAL A 112 -4.74 4.39 -3.51
CA VAL A 112 -5.11 4.60 -4.90
C VAL A 112 -4.63 3.40 -5.69
N THR A 113 -5.52 2.73 -6.40
CA THR A 113 -5.21 1.56 -7.22
C THR A 113 -6.13 1.46 -8.42
N SER A 114 -5.61 0.94 -9.52
CA SER A 114 -6.39 0.55 -10.71
C SER A 114 -6.93 -0.89 -10.63
N GLU A 115 -6.51 -1.67 -9.62
CA GLU A 115 -6.83 -3.08 -9.47
C GLU A 115 -8.06 -3.27 -8.56
N ILE A 116 -9.20 -3.67 -9.13
CA ILE A 116 -10.47 -3.82 -8.39
C ILE A 116 -10.34 -4.86 -7.26
N ASP A 117 -9.69 -5.99 -7.52
CA ASP A 117 -9.53 -7.06 -6.54
C ASP A 117 -8.66 -6.63 -5.35
N GLU A 118 -7.62 -5.84 -5.61
CA GLU A 118 -6.82 -5.22 -4.56
C GLU A 118 -7.66 -4.29 -3.69
N ALA A 119 -8.44 -3.40 -4.31
CA ALA A 119 -9.31 -2.48 -3.59
C ALA A 119 -10.34 -3.22 -2.72
N ILE A 120 -10.97 -4.28 -3.23
CA ILE A 120 -11.91 -5.12 -2.46
C ILE A 120 -11.20 -5.85 -1.32
N PHE A 121 -9.96 -6.32 -1.56
CA PHE A 121 -9.21 -7.07 -0.57
C PHE A 121 -8.73 -6.21 0.60
N LEU A 122 -8.31 -4.97 0.33
CA LEU A 122 -7.68 -4.10 1.32
C LEU A 122 -8.67 -3.15 2.02
N ALA A 123 -9.61 -2.55 1.28
CA ALA A 123 -10.38 -1.42 1.77
C ALA A 123 -11.62 -1.84 2.59
N ASP A 124 -11.99 -1.00 3.55
CA ASP A 124 -13.31 -1.04 4.19
C ASP A 124 -14.34 -0.23 3.40
N ASN A 125 -13.87 0.82 2.70
CA ASN A 125 -14.68 1.63 1.80
C ASN A 125 -13.96 1.76 0.46
N LEU A 126 -14.60 1.31 -0.61
CA LEU A 126 -14.14 1.47 -1.98
C LEU A 126 -14.78 2.72 -2.58
N VAL A 127 -13.97 3.71 -2.87
CA VAL A 127 -14.40 4.98 -3.48
C VAL A 127 -14.15 4.91 -4.98
N ILE A 128 -15.19 5.07 -5.78
CA ILE A 128 -15.10 5.14 -7.24
C ILE A 128 -15.19 6.59 -7.67
N LEU A 129 -14.22 7.02 -8.48
CA LEU A 129 -14.14 8.38 -9.02
C LEU A 129 -14.70 8.42 -10.45
N SER A 130 -15.35 9.54 -10.79
CA SER A 130 -15.79 9.82 -12.14
C SER A 130 -14.62 10.27 -13.04
N ASN A 131 -14.87 10.29 -14.36
CA ASN A 131 -14.02 11.03 -15.28
C ASN A 131 -13.97 12.53 -14.99
N LYS A 132 -13.10 13.25 -15.71
CA LYS A 132 -12.97 14.70 -15.57
C LYS A 132 -14.24 15.44 -15.98
N PRO A 133 -14.71 16.43 -15.20
CA PRO A 133 -14.18 16.84 -13.90
C PRO A 133 -14.41 15.76 -12.82
N THR A 134 -13.33 15.38 -12.13
CA THR A 134 -13.33 14.24 -11.22
C THR A 134 -14.10 14.52 -9.95
N THR A 135 -15.08 13.68 -9.65
CA THR A 135 -15.87 13.71 -8.41
C THR A 135 -16.01 12.31 -7.84
N VAL A 136 -16.41 12.19 -6.58
CA VAL A 136 -16.79 10.90 -6.01
C VAL A 136 -18.11 10.46 -6.62
N GLN A 137 -18.06 9.39 -7.42
CA GLN A 137 -19.26 8.81 -8.04
C GLN A 137 -20.05 7.96 -7.05
N THR A 138 -19.35 7.11 -6.33
CA THR A 138 -19.96 6.16 -5.39
C THR A 138 -18.95 5.72 -4.34
N VAL A 139 -19.47 5.41 -3.15
CA VAL A 139 -18.73 4.75 -2.08
C VAL A 139 -19.39 3.40 -1.82
N ILE A 140 -18.65 2.31 -2.01
CA ILE A 140 -19.11 0.94 -1.76
C ILE A 140 -18.47 0.49 -0.44
N LYS A 141 -19.31 0.20 0.56
CA LYS A 141 -18.84 -0.40 1.81
C LYS A 141 -18.52 -1.87 1.60
N ILE A 142 -17.29 -2.25 1.88
CA ILE A 142 -16.81 -3.62 1.76
C ILE A 142 -16.98 -4.32 3.11
N ASP A 143 -18.02 -5.12 3.21
CA ASP A 143 -18.33 -5.90 4.41
C ASP A 143 -17.78 -7.34 4.27
N LEU A 144 -16.45 -7.46 4.17
CA LEU A 144 -15.71 -8.70 4.29
C LEU A 144 -15.12 -8.79 5.70
N PRO A 145 -15.21 -9.94 6.37
CA PRO A 145 -14.68 -10.09 7.74
C PRO A 145 -13.15 -9.90 7.77
N ARG A 146 -12.63 -9.52 8.93
CA ARG A 146 -11.19 -9.49 9.22
C ARG A 146 -10.85 -10.61 10.23
N PRO A 147 -9.65 -11.21 10.19
CA PRO A 147 -8.57 -10.98 9.20
C PRO A 147 -8.96 -11.50 7.80
N ARG A 148 -8.56 -10.76 6.77
CA ARG A 148 -8.84 -11.14 5.39
C ARG A 148 -7.77 -12.07 4.83
N ASN A 149 -8.18 -12.98 3.94
CA ASN A 149 -7.30 -13.84 3.18
C ASN A 149 -7.78 -13.94 1.72
N TYR A 150 -6.91 -14.35 0.82
CA TYR A 150 -7.20 -14.40 -0.62
C TYR A 150 -8.39 -15.27 -1.01
N LYS A 151 -8.71 -16.31 -0.21
CA LYS A 151 -9.89 -17.17 -0.47
C LYS A 151 -11.20 -16.38 -0.43
N MET A 152 -11.21 -15.25 0.28
CA MET A 152 -12.41 -14.40 0.35
C MET A 152 -12.76 -13.75 -0.99
N LEU A 153 -11.76 -13.51 -1.86
CA LEU A 153 -11.98 -12.95 -3.21
C LEU A 153 -12.72 -13.92 -4.14
N THR A 154 -12.77 -15.21 -3.83
CA THR A 154 -13.52 -16.22 -4.59
C THR A 154 -14.96 -16.39 -4.12
N THR A 155 -15.38 -15.67 -3.08
CA THR A 155 -16.74 -15.77 -2.55
C THR A 155 -17.78 -15.03 -3.40
N ALA A 156 -19.04 -15.46 -3.34
CA ALA A 156 -20.15 -14.77 -4.02
C ALA A 156 -20.27 -13.29 -3.58
N LYS A 157 -19.92 -12.99 -2.32
CA LYS A 157 -19.95 -11.63 -1.79
C LYS A 157 -18.90 -10.73 -2.44
N ALA A 158 -17.65 -11.20 -2.57
CA ALA A 158 -16.59 -10.48 -3.25
C ALA A 158 -16.91 -10.32 -4.76
N PHE A 159 -17.47 -11.35 -5.40
CA PHE A 159 -17.92 -11.28 -6.78
C PHE A 159 -18.97 -10.19 -6.99
N LYS A 160 -19.90 -10.01 -6.05
CA LYS A 160 -20.90 -8.93 -6.11
C LYS A 160 -20.24 -7.55 -6.10
N TYR A 161 -19.26 -7.32 -5.21
CA TYR A 161 -18.52 -6.06 -5.17
C TYR A 161 -17.72 -5.81 -6.45
N ARG A 162 -17.04 -6.85 -6.96
CA ARG A 162 -16.30 -6.78 -8.23
C ARG A 162 -17.21 -6.40 -9.38
N LYS A 163 -18.37 -7.06 -9.53
CA LYS A 163 -19.35 -6.78 -10.56
C LYS A 163 -19.82 -5.33 -10.49
N GLN A 164 -20.21 -4.86 -9.31
CA GLN A 164 -20.67 -3.48 -9.09
C GLN A 164 -19.59 -2.45 -9.45
N ALA A 165 -18.34 -2.65 -9.01
CA ALA A 165 -17.24 -1.76 -9.33
C ALA A 165 -16.94 -1.74 -10.82
N MET A 166 -16.93 -2.91 -11.47
CA MET A 166 -16.69 -3.07 -12.90
C MET A 166 -17.74 -2.33 -13.75
N GLU A 167 -19.02 -2.47 -13.41
CA GLU A 167 -20.13 -1.81 -14.13
C GLU A 167 -20.01 -0.28 -14.06
N LEU A 168 -19.65 0.26 -12.87
CA LEU A 168 -19.46 1.70 -12.68
C LEU A 168 -18.25 2.22 -13.48
N LEU A 169 -17.11 1.55 -13.37
CA LEU A 169 -15.88 1.95 -14.09
C LEU A 169 -16.04 1.82 -15.59
N HIS A 170 -16.70 0.77 -16.08
CA HIS A 170 -17.00 0.61 -17.51
C HIS A 170 -17.90 1.74 -18.01
N GLY A 171 -18.94 2.12 -17.25
CA GLY A 171 -19.79 3.24 -17.57
C GLY A 171 -19.02 4.56 -17.71
N GLU A 172 -18.05 4.81 -16.80
CA GLU A 172 -17.21 6.01 -16.88
C GLU A 172 -16.21 5.95 -18.06
N ALA A 173 -15.63 4.79 -18.33
CA ALA A 173 -14.76 4.61 -19.49
C ALA A 173 -15.50 4.88 -20.81
N MET A 174 -16.72 4.39 -20.97
CA MET A 174 -17.54 4.62 -22.18
C MET A 174 -17.86 6.10 -22.39
N LYS A 175 -18.14 6.87 -21.30
CA LYS A 175 -18.32 8.32 -21.39
C LYS A 175 -17.06 9.02 -21.91
N SER A 176 -15.86 8.61 -21.46
CA SER A 176 -14.59 9.16 -21.92
C SER A 176 -14.36 8.94 -23.41
N PHE A 177 -14.64 7.73 -23.90
CA PHE A 177 -14.53 7.41 -25.35
C PHE A 177 -15.55 8.18 -26.21
N ALA A 178 -16.75 8.47 -25.68
CA ALA A 178 -17.78 9.21 -26.42
C ALA A 178 -17.44 10.72 -26.55
N VAL A 179 -16.72 11.29 -25.61
CA VAL A 179 -16.32 12.72 -25.62
C VAL A 179 -15.08 12.95 -26.49
N SER A 180 -14.32 11.91 -26.81
CA SER A 180 -13.10 12.00 -27.65
C SER A 180 -13.38 11.92 -29.18
N LYS A 181 -14.64 11.88 -29.57
CA LYS A 181 -15.11 12.01 -30.97
C LYS A 181 -15.71 13.40 -31.21
#